data_6b113b2a14afb25931dd1155130b886a
#
_entry.id   6b113b2a14afb25931dd1155130b886a
#
_cell.length_a   1.000
_cell.length_b   1.000
_cell.length_c   1.000
_cell.angle_alpha   90.00
_cell.angle_beta   90.00
_cell.angle_gamma   90.00
#
_symmetry.space_group_name_H-M   'P 1'
#
loop_
_entity.id
_entity.type
_entity.pdbx_description
1 polymer ?
#
loop_
_entity_poly.entity_id
_entity_poly.type
_entity_poly.pdbx_seq_one_letter_code
_entity_poly.pdbx_strand_id
1 'polypeptide(L)'
;RQLPSNLKDIGIDPTEITSVFFTHLHFDHVGWALNEQGDAPFFKNARYIVSKSDWDYWGSCQDPSRTDHTNGFSINFEPLIDYGVLDFIEGEKLLTRGVKTLPTPGHTPGHMSLLLDSQGAAGVVTGDVFHSAAQFAEPDWSHRADVDPNLGRETRKLLLERLIPGVTIAVGHLEHGSNIGTVAIIDSCRYWRGFSSEQKA
;
A
#
# COMPACT_ATOMS: atom_id res chain seq x y z
N ARG A 1 -8.76 14.97 -0.30
CA ARG A 1 -7.42 15.00 -0.94
C ARG A 1 -6.47 15.84 -0.07
N GLN A 2 -5.85 15.23 0.95
CA GLN A 2 -5.07 15.97 1.97
C GLN A 2 -3.55 15.82 1.81
N LEU A 3 -3.06 14.97 0.89
CA LEU A 3 -1.62 14.70 0.80
C LEU A 3 -0.77 15.97 0.59
N PRO A 4 -1.11 16.90 -0.33
CA PRO A 4 -0.30 18.09 -0.52
C PRO A 4 -0.26 19.00 0.72
N SER A 5 -1.40 19.17 1.41
CA SER A 5 -1.44 19.94 2.65
C SER A 5 -0.62 19.27 3.75
N ASN A 6 -0.76 17.95 3.91
CA ASN A 6 -0.02 17.21 4.92
C ASN A 6 1.49 17.26 4.69
N LEU A 7 1.96 17.15 3.44
CA LEU A 7 3.39 17.32 3.12
C LEU A 7 3.88 18.71 3.48
N LYS A 8 3.09 19.74 3.12
CA LYS A 8 3.41 21.15 3.46
C LYS A 8 3.48 21.35 4.98
N ASP A 9 2.53 20.79 5.73
CA ASP A 9 2.46 20.95 7.18
C ASP A 9 3.67 20.34 7.91
N ILE A 10 4.29 19.31 7.32
CA ILE A 10 5.54 18.71 7.83
C ILE A 10 6.79 19.23 7.13
N GLY A 11 6.66 20.27 6.27
CA GLY A 11 7.78 20.94 5.62
C GLY A 11 8.45 20.16 4.50
N ILE A 12 7.75 19.20 3.88
CA ILE A 12 8.26 18.44 2.73
C ILE A 12 7.74 19.04 1.42
N ASP A 13 8.65 19.45 0.55
CA ASP A 13 8.30 19.84 -0.81
C ASP A 13 8.11 18.58 -1.68
N PRO A 14 7.01 18.45 -2.43
CA PRO A 14 6.80 17.31 -3.34
C PRO A 14 7.94 17.10 -4.35
N THR A 15 8.71 18.12 -4.68
CA THR A 15 9.86 18.01 -5.59
C THR A 15 11.09 17.34 -4.97
N GLU A 16 11.12 17.19 -3.63
CA GLU A 16 12.16 16.46 -2.90
C GLU A 16 11.92 14.94 -2.91
N ILE A 17 10.70 14.50 -3.26
CA ILE A 17 10.36 13.08 -3.34
C ILE A 17 10.99 12.50 -4.60
N THR A 18 11.84 11.48 -4.41
CA THR A 18 12.58 10.82 -5.51
C THR A 18 12.04 9.43 -5.87
N SER A 19 11.20 8.86 -5.00
CA SER A 19 10.59 7.55 -5.24
C SER A 19 9.18 7.50 -4.66
N VAL A 20 8.24 6.98 -5.45
CA VAL A 20 6.86 6.69 -5.04
C VAL A 20 6.63 5.21 -5.28
N PHE A 21 6.23 4.48 -4.26
CA PHE A 21 5.92 3.07 -4.35
C PHE A 21 4.41 2.87 -4.21
N PHE A 22 3.82 2.08 -5.10
CA PHE A 22 2.43 1.66 -5.04
C PHE A 22 2.34 0.23 -4.54
N THR A 23 1.61 0.01 -3.45
CA THR A 23 1.35 -1.34 -2.95
C THR A 23 0.53 -2.13 -3.95
N HIS A 24 -0.41 -1.47 -4.63
CA HIS A 24 -1.27 -1.97 -5.69
C HIS A 24 -1.96 -0.80 -6.42
N LEU A 25 -2.72 -1.09 -7.47
CA LEU A 25 -3.25 -0.06 -8.38
C LEU A 25 -4.76 0.16 -8.29
N HIS A 26 -5.41 -0.06 -7.13
CA HIS A 26 -6.77 0.40 -6.92
C HIS A 26 -6.87 1.92 -6.96
N PHE A 27 -8.04 2.44 -7.36
CA PHE A 27 -8.29 3.86 -7.62
C PHE A 27 -7.98 4.78 -6.44
N ASP A 28 -8.20 4.32 -5.22
CA ASP A 28 -7.97 5.07 -3.98
C ASP A 28 -6.50 5.10 -3.55
N HIS A 29 -5.65 4.27 -4.17
CA HIS A 29 -4.20 4.26 -3.95
C HIS A 29 -3.42 5.03 -5.02
N VAL A 30 -3.99 5.26 -6.20
CA VAL A 30 -3.31 5.94 -7.32
C VAL A 30 -3.71 7.41 -7.51
N GLY A 31 -4.54 7.95 -6.63
CA GLY A 31 -5.15 9.29 -6.79
C GLY A 31 -4.17 10.48 -6.79
N TRP A 32 -2.90 10.27 -6.42
CA TRP A 32 -1.82 11.27 -6.47
C TRP A 32 -0.66 10.82 -7.38
N ALA A 33 -0.93 9.93 -8.31
CA ALA A 33 0.04 9.57 -9.34
C ALA A 33 0.23 10.73 -10.33
N LEU A 34 -0.86 11.39 -10.72
CA LEU A 34 -0.87 12.62 -11.51
C LEU A 34 -1.27 13.83 -10.67
N ASN A 35 -0.95 15.02 -11.16
CA ASN A 35 -1.42 16.28 -10.59
C ASN A 35 -2.96 16.44 -10.74
N GLU A 36 -3.52 17.50 -10.17
CA GLU A 36 -4.98 17.73 -10.21
C GLU A 36 -5.53 17.93 -11.62
N GLN A 37 -4.72 18.40 -12.55
CA GLN A 37 -5.07 18.59 -13.95
C GLN A 37 -5.00 17.28 -14.73
N GLY A 38 -4.31 16.25 -14.20
CA GLY A 38 -4.11 14.97 -14.86
C GLY A 38 -3.10 14.99 -16.01
N ASP A 39 -2.33 16.07 -16.13
CA ASP A 39 -1.43 16.35 -17.27
C ASP A 39 0.06 16.27 -16.91
N ALA A 40 0.42 15.88 -15.70
CA ALA A 40 1.81 15.63 -15.29
C ALA A 40 1.89 14.74 -14.04
N PRO A 41 3.01 14.03 -13.82
CA PRO A 41 3.28 13.36 -12.55
C PRO A 41 3.23 14.35 -11.37
N PHE A 42 2.55 13.99 -10.28
CA PHE A 42 2.45 14.85 -9.11
C PHE A 42 3.83 15.06 -8.46
N PHE A 43 4.59 14.00 -8.27
CA PHE A 43 5.98 14.05 -7.78
C PHE A 43 6.92 14.10 -8.98
N LYS A 44 7.24 15.31 -9.43
CA LYS A 44 7.94 15.56 -10.72
C LYS A 44 9.33 14.94 -10.82
N ASN A 45 10.01 14.75 -9.69
CA ASN A 45 11.38 14.23 -9.64
C ASN A 45 11.43 12.75 -9.21
N ALA A 46 10.27 12.10 -9.05
CA ALA A 46 10.20 10.74 -8.56
C ALA A 46 10.18 9.68 -9.68
N ARG A 47 10.75 8.52 -9.39
CA ARG A 47 10.43 7.27 -10.07
C ARG A 47 9.21 6.65 -9.39
N TYR A 48 8.31 6.10 -10.17
CA TYR A 48 7.06 5.49 -9.72
C TYR A 48 7.19 3.98 -9.83
N ILE A 49 7.31 3.33 -8.68
CA ILE A 49 7.63 1.90 -8.57
C ILE A 49 6.34 1.11 -8.38
N VAL A 50 6.10 0.15 -9.24
CA VAL A 50 4.88 -0.66 -9.27
C VAL A 50 5.16 -2.12 -9.61
N SER A 51 4.33 -3.03 -9.09
CA SER A 51 4.33 -4.43 -9.51
C SER A 51 3.97 -4.58 -10.99
N LYS A 52 4.80 -5.31 -11.75
CA LYS A 52 4.49 -5.67 -13.14
C LYS A 52 3.20 -6.48 -13.23
N SER A 53 2.96 -7.39 -12.28
CA SER A 53 1.75 -8.21 -12.24
C SER A 53 0.49 -7.36 -12.04
N ASP A 54 0.53 -6.30 -11.23
CA ASP A 54 -0.62 -5.38 -11.07
C ASP A 54 -0.83 -4.54 -12.33
N TRP A 55 0.25 -4.02 -12.91
CA TRP A 55 0.15 -3.29 -14.17
C TRP A 55 -0.52 -4.12 -15.27
N ASP A 56 -0.07 -5.37 -15.47
CA ASP A 56 -0.59 -6.26 -16.51
C ASP A 56 -2.06 -6.62 -16.25
N TYR A 57 -2.40 -6.89 -14.98
CA TYR A 57 -3.76 -7.22 -14.59
C TYR A 57 -4.71 -6.04 -14.91
N TRP A 58 -4.42 -4.85 -14.42
CA TRP A 58 -5.28 -3.68 -14.63
C TRP A 58 -5.32 -3.22 -16.08
N GLY A 59 -4.21 -3.32 -16.80
CA GLY A 59 -4.15 -3.06 -18.24
C GLY A 59 -5.00 -4.03 -19.05
N SER A 60 -5.15 -5.29 -18.61
CA SER A 60 -6.01 -6.29 -19.27
C SER A 60 -7.50 -6.16 -18.88
N CYS A 61 -7.81 -5.53 -17.75
CA CYS A 61 -9.17 -5.39 -17.24
C CYS A 61 -9.94 -4.19 -17.82
N GLN A 62 -9.41 -3.51 -18.84
CA GLN A 62 -10.03 -2.32 -19.42
C GLN A 62 -11.34 -2.67 -20.14
N ASP A 63 -12.45 -2.43 -19.45
CA ASP A 63 -13.78 -2.44 -20.02
C ASP A 63 -14.33 -1.02 -19.97
N PRO A 64 -14.47 -0.33 -21.13
CA PRO A 64 -14.96 1.04 -21.20
C PRO A 64 -16.39 1.22 -20.64
N SER A 65 -17.15 0.14 -20.53
CA SER A 65 -18.51 0.15 -19.96
C SER A 65 -18.53 0.11 -18.43
N ARG A 66 -17.40 -0.22 -17.79
CA ARG A 66 -17.28 -0.27 -16.34
C ARG A 66 -16.97 1.10 -15.79
N THR A 67 -17.86 1.61 -14.97
CA THR A 67 -17.72 2.89 -14.25
C THR A 67 -17.14 2.72 -12.86
N ASP A 68 -16.68 1.52 -12.54
CA ASP A 68 -16.12 1.13 -11.25
C ASP A 68 -14.58 1.32 -11.20
N HIS A 69 -13.95 0.69 -10.23
CA HIS A 69 -12.53 0.82 -9.87
C HIS A 69 -11.52 0.70 -11.03
N THR A 70 -11.90 0.11 -12.17
CA THR A 70 -11.01 -0.06 -13.34
C THR A 70 -10.68 1.26 -14.04
N ASN A 71 -11.58 2.23 -14.02
CA ASN A 71 -11.34 3.54 -14.63
C ASN A 71 -10.27 4.35 -13.89
N GLY A 72 -10.03 4.05 -12.61
CA GLY A 72 -8.98 4.69 -11.82
C GLY A 72 -7.58 4.44 -12.39
N PHE A 73 -7.32 3.23 -12.89
CA PHE A 73 -6.04 2.89 -13.51
C PHE A 73 -5.81 3.70 -14.78
N SER A 74 -6.74 3.64 -15.76
CA SER A 74 -6.57 4.30 -17.06
C SER A 74 -6.51 5.82 -16.96
N ILE A 75 -7.22 6.42 -16.02
CA ILE A 75 -7.28 7.89 -15.91
C ILE A 75 -6.14 8.43 -15.04
N ASN A 76 -5.84 7.76 -13.92
CA ASN A 76 -4.96 8.35 -12.92
C ASN A 76 -3.55 7.75 -12.93
N PHE A 77 -3.33 6.59 -13.53
CA PHE A 77 -2.06 5.88 -13.43
C PHE A 77 -1.42 5.52 -14.78
N GLU A 78 -2.18 4.95 -15.70
CA GLU A 78 -1.68 4.52 -17.01
C GLU A 78 -0.93 5.64 -17.76
N PRO A 79 -1.35 6.93 -17.73
CA PRO A 79 -0.63 8.00 -18.41
C PRO A 79 0.81 8.22 -17.95
N LEU A 80 1.20 7.71 -16.76
CA LEU A 80 2.59 7.79 -16.30
C LEU A 80 3.58 7.07 -17.24
N ILE A 81 3.10 6.13 -18.07
CA ILE A 81 3.96 5.42 -19.05
C ILE A 81 4.56 6.41 -20.05
N ASP A 82 3.79 7.40 -20.50
CA ASP A 82 4.21 8.38 -21.50
C ASP A 82 5.26 9.36 -20.95
N TYR A 83 5.31 9.52 -19.64
CA TYR A 83 6.33 10.33 -18.97
C TYR A 83 7.64 9.57 -18.74
N GLY A 84 7.68 8.24 -18.97
CA GLY A 84 8.87 7.42 -18.78
C GLY A 84 9.35 7.34 -17.32
N VAL A 85 8.46 7.55 -16.35
CA VAL A 85 8.78 7.60 -14.92
C VAL A 85 8.50 6.30 -14.18
N LEU A 86 7.91 5.29 -14.86
CA LEU A 86 7.56 4.00 -14.24
C LEU A 86 8.76 3.07 -14.13
N ASP A 87 8.89 2.43 -12.98
CA ASP A 87 9.79 1.30 -12.73
C ASP A 87 8.97 0.07 -12.35
N PHE A 88 9.02 -0.96 -13.20
CA PHE A 88 8.34 -2.23 -12.95
C PHE A 88 9.21 -3.15 -12.12
N ILE A 89 8.61 -3.75 -11.09
CA ILE A 89 9.28 -4.71 -10.22
C ILE A 89 8.50 -6.01 -10.10
N GLU A 90 9.20 -7.08 -9.77
CA GLU A 90 8.64 -8.39 -9.42
C GLU A 90 9.37 -8.95 -8.21
N GLY A 91 8.64 -9.66 -7.35
CA GLY A 91 9.20 -10.33 -6.20
C GLY A 91 9.73 -9.38 -5.12
N GLU A 92 10.61 -9.92 -4.28
CA GLU A 92 11.28 -9.13 -3.25
C GLU A 92 12.42 -8.30 -3.86
N LYS A 93 12.41 -6.99 -3.62
CA LYS A 93 13.44 -6.04 -4.09
C LYS A 93 13.85 -5.12 -2.95
N LEU A 94 15.14 -4.86 -2.84
CA LEU A 94 15.67 -3.77 -2.03
C LEU A 94 15.49 -2.47 -2.82
N LEU A 95 14.58 -1.61 -2.38
CA LEU A 95 14.32 -0.32 -3.03
C LEU A 95 15.36 0.73 -2.63
N THR A 96 15.67 0.77 -1.35
CA THR A 96 16.75 1.58 -0.78
C THR A 96 17.19 0.94 0.54
N ARG A 97 18.26 1.46 1.16
CA ARG A 97 18.73 0.95 2.43
C ARG A 97 17.61 0.90 3.46
N GLY A 98 17.31 -0.29 3.97
CA GLY A 98 16.28 -0.52 4.98
C GLY A 98 14.84 -0.54 4.44
N VAL A 99 14.61 -0.49 3.11
CA VAL A 99 13.27 -0.57 2.53
C VAL A 99 13.23 -1.66 1.47
N LYS A 100 12.43 -2.70 1.70
CA LYS A 100 12.33 -3.88 0.85
C LYS A 100 10.87 -4.19 0.54
N THR A 101 10.58 -4.58 -0.70
CA THR A 101 9.26 -5.07 -1.07
C THR A 101 9.05 -6.50 -0.59
N LEU A 102 7.82 -6.83 -0.26
CA LEU A 102 7.35 -8.18 0.06
C LEU A 102 6.09 -8.46 -0.75
N PRO A 103 6.09 -9.43 -1.69
CA PRO A 103 4.88 -9.84 -2.37
C PRO A 103 3.82 -10.32 -1.37
N THR A 104 2.63 -9.74 -1.48
CA THR A 104 1.47 -10.07 -0.64
C THR A 104 0.20 -10.16 -1.49
N PRO A 105 0.19 -11.07 -2.51
CA PRO A 105 -0.90 -11.15 -3.49
C PRO A 105 -2.22 -11.63 -2.86
N GLY A 106 -3.32 -11.35 -3.55
CA GLY A 106 -4.67 -11.79 -3.20
C GLY A 106 -5.67 -10.65 -3.24
N HIS A 107 -5.39 -9.53 -2.57
CA HIS A 107 -6.18 -8.31 -2.74
C HIS A 107 -6.13 -7.84 -4.20
N THR A 108 -4.93 -7.75 -4.76
CA THR A 108 -4.69 -7.76 -6.20
C THR A 108 -3.62 -8.80 -6.54
N PRO A 109 -3.48 -9.22 -7.82
CA PRO A 109 -2.49 -10.22 -8.21
C PRO A 109 -1.04 -9.80 -7.94
N GLY A 110 -0.75 -8.51 -8.08
CA GLY A 110 0.57 -7.95 -7.87
C GLY A 110 0.73 -7.14 -6.60
N HIS A 111 -0.20 -7.26 -5.65
CA HIS A 111 -0.13 -6.53 -4.38
C HIS A 111 1.19 -6.80 -3.65
N MET A 112 1.80 -5.74 -3.13
CA MET A 112 3.05 -5.79 -2.37
C MET A 112 2.96 -4.97 -1.09
N SER A 113 3.55 -5.47 -0.03
CA SER A 113 3.85 -4.73 1.21
C SER A 113 5.28 -4.19 1.19
N LEU A 114 5.61 -3.24 2.07
CA LEU A 114 6.97 -2.81 2.33
C LEU A 114 7.45 -3.27 3.71
N LEU A 115 8.62 -3.86 3.75
CA LEU A 115 9.36 -4.11 4.97
C LEU A 115 10.33 -2.97 5.21
N LEU A 116 10.32 -2.44 6.42
CA LEU A 116 11.18 -1.35 6.87
C LEU A 116 12.11 -1.84 7.97
N ASP A 117 13.38 -1.50 7.87
CA ASP A 117 14.40 -1.76 8.89
C ASP A 117 15.24 -0.50 9.09
N SER A 118 15.26 0.00 10.30
CA SER A 118 16.05 1.19 10.66
C SER A 118 16.58 1.05 12.08
N GLN A 119 17.89 1.00 12.23
CA GLN A 119 18.57 1.01 13.52
C GLN A 119 18.09 -0.09 14.50
N GLY A 120 17.74 -1.27 13.97
CA GLY A 120 17.22 -2.39 14.74
C GLY A 120 15.71 -2.30 15.04
N ALA A 121 15.01 -1.26 14.60
CA ALA A 121 13.55 -1.20 14.61
C ALA A 121 12.99 -1.72 13.28
N ALA A 122 11.96 -2.56 13.36
CA ALA A 122 11.27 -3.12 12.20
C ALA A 122 9.88 -2.52 12.04
N GLY A 123 9.49 -2.32 10.79
CA GLY A 123 8.15 -1.88 10.42
C GLY A 123 7.65 -2.57 9.16
N VAL A 124 6.34 -2.52 8.95
CA VAL A 124 5.72 -2.99 7.71
C VAL A 124 4.60 -2.05 7.28
N VAL A 125 4.59 -1.69 6.00
CA VAL A 125 3.43 -1.05 5.36
C VAL A 125 2.69 -2.15 4.61
N THR A 126 1.50 -2.51 5.09
CA THR A 126 0.79 -3.70 4.61
C THR A 126 -0.01 -3.46 3.34
N GLY A 127 -0.23 -2.19 2.94
CA GLY A 127 -1.26 -1.90 1.95
C GLY A 127 -2.60 -2.51 2.41
N ASP A 128 -3.27 -3.17 1.48
CA ASP A 128 -4.63 -3.70 1.65
C ASP A 128 -4.70 -5.20 2.00
N VAL A 129 -3.64 -5.72 2.61
CA VAL A 129 -3.70 -7.06 3.23
C VAL A 129 -4.76 -7.09 4.35
N PHE A 130 -4.95 -5.95 5.03
CA PHE A 130 -5.97 -5.76 6.07
C PHE A 130 -6.82 -4.54 5.78
N HIS A 131 -8.16 -4.69 5.87
CA HIS A 131 -9.15 -3.62 5.74
C HIS A 131 -9.89 -3.35 7.06
N SER A 132 -9.69 -4.19 8.05
CA SER A 132 -10.34 -4.09 9.36
C SER A 132 -9.44 -4.61 10.45
N ALA A 133 -9.50 -3.98 11.62
CA ALA A 133 -8.82 -4.45 12.82
C ALA A 133 -9.22 -5.90 13.20
N ALA A 134 -10.45 -6.30 12.88
CA ALA A 134 -10.92 -7.66 13.12
C ALA A 134 -10.12 -8.73 12.36
N GLN A 135 -9.56 -8.42 11.18
CA GLN A 135 -8.79 -9.39 10.40
C GLN A 135 -7.45 -9.79 11.04
N PHE A 136 -6.99 -9.08 12.05
CA PHE A 136 -5.83 -9.52 12.85
C PHE A 136 -6.19 -10.72 13.75
N ALA A 137 -7.41 -10.74 14.29
CA ALA A 137 -7.92 -11.87 15.08
C ALA A 137 -8.52 -12.97 14.18
N GLU A 138 -9.23 -12.57 13.13
CA GLU A 138 -9.99 -13.42 12.21
C GLU A 138 -9.40 -13.32 10.78
N PRO A 139 -8.20 -13.88 10.53
CA PRO A 139 -7.51 -13.72 9.24
C PRO A 139 -8.23 -14.39 8.06
N ASP A 140 -9.21 -15.25 8.34
CA ASP A 140 -10.06 -15.88 7.34
C ASP A 140 -11.16 -14.96 6.77
N TRP A 141 -11.37 -13.79 7.36
CA TRP A 141 -12.31 -12.83 6.82
C TRP A 141 -11.72 -12.12 5.60
N SER A 142 -12.45 -12.14 4.49
CA SER A 142 -12.04 -11.48 3.24
C SER A 142 -12.78 -10.16 3.06
N HIS A 143 -12.15 -9.23 2.36
CA HIS A 143 -12.80 -8.03 1.88
C HIS A 143 -13.43 -8.27 0.51
N ARG A 144 -14.55 -7.60 0.22
CA ARG A 144 -15.27 -7.77 -1.06
C ARG A 144 -14.47 -7.34 -2.29
N ALA A 145 -13.45 -6.51 -2.11
CA ALA A 145 -12.57 -6.05 -3.18
C ALA A 145 -11.38 -6.98 -3.43
N ASP A 146 -11.22 -8.07 -2.66
CA ASP A 146 -10.16 -9.03 -2.92
C ASP A 146 -10.42 -9.73 -4.26
N VAL A 147 -9.47 -9.63 -5.19
CA VAL A 147 -9.52 -10.28 -6.51
C VAL A 147 -9.48 -11.81 -6.35
N ASP A 148 -8.61 -12.29 -5.47
CA ASP A 148 -8.56 -13.69 -5.03
C ASP A 148 -8.68 -13.76 -3.50
N PRO A 149 -9.92 -13.97 -2.97
CA PRO A 149 -10.12 -14.04 -1.53
C PRO A 149 -9.42 -15.21 -0.85
N ASN A 150 -9.18 -16.32 -1.55
CA ASN A 150 -8.49 -17.50 -1.00
C ASN A 150 -7.01 -17.16 -0.80
N LEU A 151 -6.37 -16.68 -1.85
CA LEU A 151 -4.97 -16.26 -1.80
C LEU A 151 -4.77 -15.11 -0.81
N GLY A 152 -5.72 -14.16 -0.74
CA GLY A 152 -5.69 -13.06 0.24
C GLY A 152 -5.68 -13.55 1.69
N ARG A 153 -6.47 -14.59 2.01
CA ARG A 153 -6.46 -15.22 3.34
C ARG A 153 -5.13 -15.91 3.65
N GLU A 154 -4.59 -16.66 2.69
CA GLU A 154 -3.28 -17.31 2.85
C GLU A 154 -2.17 -16.29 3.06
N THR A 155 -2.12 -15.28 2.22
CA THR A 155 -1.15 -14.16 2.34
C THR A 155 -1.25 -13.48 3.70
N ARG A 156 -2.46 -13.19 4.18
CA ARG A 156 -2.69 -12.56 5.48
C ARG A 156 -2.17 -13.43 6.63
N LYS A 157 -2.44 -14.73 6.62
CA LYS A 157 -1.93 -15.68 7.62
C LYS A 157 -0.41 -15.73 7.62
N LEU A 158 0.21 -15.86 6.45
CA LEU A 158 1.66 -15.88 6.32
C LEU A 158 2.30 -14.58 6.78
N LEU A 159 1.69 -13.43 6.48
CA LEU A 159 2.18 -12.15 6.97
C LEU A 159 2.09 -12.06 8.50
N LEU A 160 0.97 -12.47 9.10
CA LEU A 160 0.79 -12.50 10.56
C LEU A 160 1.81 -13.40 11.27
N GLU A 161 2.24 -14.49 10.66
CA GLU A 161 3.30 -15.35 11.20
C GLU A 161 4.68 -14.67 11.19
N ARG A 162 4.91 -13.79 10.22
CA ARG A 162 6.16 -12.99 10.11
C ARG A 162 6.17 -11.76 11.03
N LEU A 163 5.01 -11.27 11.44
CA LEU A 163 4.88 -10.13 12.33
C LEU A 163 5.18 -10.54 13.76
N ILE A 164 6.43 -10.40 14.15
CA ILE A 164 6.85 -10.61 15.54
C ILE A 164 6.31 -9.50 16.46
N PRO A 165 6.11 -9.76 17.76
CA PRO A 165 5.74 -8.72 18.70
C PRO A 165 6.69 -7.53 18.66
N GLY A 166 6.12 -6.32 18.64
CA GLY A 166 6.90 -5.07 18.62
C GLY A 166 7.16 -4.49 17.23
N VAL A 167 6.84 -5.22 16.13
CA VAL A 167 6.89 -4.63 14.78
C VAL A 167 5.82 -3.55 14.64
N THR A 168 6.22 -2.37 14.16
CA THR A 168 5.29 -1.31 13.81
C THR A 168 4.63 -1.62 12.47
N ILE A 169 3.31 -1.52 12.43
CA ILE A 169 2.51 -1.85 11.24
C ILE A 169 1.75 -0.61 10.82
N ALA A 170 1.83 -0.25 9.52
CA ALA A 170 0.98 0.75 8.89
C ALA A 170 -0.03 0.06 7.97
N VAL A 171 -1.30 0.35 8.16
CA VAL A 171 -2.45 -0.25 7.45
C VAL A 171 -3.28 0.83 6.78
N GLY A 172 -3.83 0.57 5.59
CA GLY A 172 -4.58 1.55 4.81
C GLY A 172 -5.95 1.92 5.40
N HIS A 173 -6.85 0.97 5.52
CA HIS A 173 -8.29 1.16 5.69
C HIS A 173 -8.82 1.06 7.12
N LEU A 174 -7.99 1.30 8.14
CA LEU A 174 -8.48 1.33 9.51
C LEU A 174 -9.08 2.70 9.86
N GLU A 175 -9.79 2.78 11.00
CA GLU A 175 -10.36 4.02 11.48
C GLU A 175 -9.31 5.12 11.65
N HIS A 176 -9.72 6.37 11.41
CA HIS A 176 -8.83 7.52 11.51
C HIS A 176 -8.11 7.57 12.86
N GLY A 177 -6.80 7.68 12.82
CA GLY A 177 -5.94 7.69 14.01
C GLY A 177 -5.45 6.32 14.49
N SER A 178 -5.97 5.21 13.94
CA SER A 178 -5.56 3.85 14.30
C SER A 178 -4.80 3.10 13.20
N ASN A 179 -4.39 3.79 12.14
CA ASN A 179 -3.73 3.20 10.98
C ASN A 179 -2.28 2.75 11.23
N ILE A 180 -1.66 3.22 12.31
CA ILE A 180 -0.31 2.80 12.71
C ILE A 180 -0.40 2.20 14.10
N GLY A 181 0.19 1.03 14.29
CA GLY A 181 0.10 0.32 15.55
C GLY A 181 0.95 -0.95 15.57
N THR A 182 0.60 -1.85 16.46
CA THR A 182 1.22 -3.17 16.63
C THR A 182 0.14 -4.24 16.80
N VAL A 183 0.54 -5.51 16.69
CA VAL A 183 -0.30 -6.64 17.09
C VAL A 183 0.07 -7.06 18.52
N ALA A 184 -0.90 -7.05 19.40
CA ALA A 184 -0.80 -7.66 20.73
C ALA A 184 -1.30 -9.12 20.68
N ILE A 185 -0.69 -10.00 21.46
CA ILE A 185 -1.15 -11.38 21.65
C ILE A 185 -1.64 -11.50 23.10
N ILE A 186 -2.92 -11.81 23.29
CA ILE A 186 -3.57 -12.00 24.58
C ILE A 186 -4.33 -13.34 24.50
N ASP A 187 -4.07 -14.25 25.43
CA ASP A 187 -4.69 -15.58 25.47
C ASP A 187 -4.64 -16.32 24.11
N SER A 188 -3.49 -16.25 23.45
CA SER A 188 -3.23 -16.82 22.12
C SER A 188 -4.02 -16.18 20.97
N CYS A 189 -4.80 -15.14 21.21
CA CYS A 189 -5.50 -14.36 20.18
C CYS A 189 -4.72 -13.10 19.81
N ARG A 190 -4.79 -12.71 18.53
CA ARG A 190 -4.17 -11.48 18.03
C ARG A 190 -5.16 -10.33 18.07
N TYR A 191 -4.69 -9.18 18.54
CA TYR A 191 -5.48 -7.95 18.60
C TYR A 191 -4.70 -6.79 18.02
N TRP A 192 -5.35 -5.99 17.20
CA TRP A 192 -4.80 -4.73 16.74
C TRP A 192 -4.73 -3.72 17.88
N ARG A 193 -3.57 -3.07 18.04
CA ARG A 193 -3.36 -1.96 18.97
C ARG A 193 -2.85 -0.76 18.19
N GLY A 194 -3.76 0.11 17.75
CA GLY A 194 -3.43 1.38 17.10
C GLY A 194 -2.73 2.32 18.08
N PHE A 195 -1.75 3.07 17.60
CA PHE A 195 -1.14 4.15 18.39
C PHE A 195 -2.10 5.34 18.43
N SER A 196 -2.35 5.89 19.62
CA SER A 196 -3.07 7.14 19.78
C SER A 196 -2.22 8.31 19.30
N SER A 197 -2.87 9.45 18.99
CA SER A 197 -2.16 10.68 18.58
C SER A 197 -1.15 11.16 19.64
N GLU A 198 -1.36 10.84 20.91
CA GLU A 198 -0.46 11.18 22.02
C GLU A 198 0.79 10.29 22.08
N GLN A 199 0.79 9.13 21.43
CA GLN A 199 1.93 8.19 21.39
C GLN A 199 2.78 8.33 20.12
N LYS A 200 2.45 9.30 19.25
CA LYS A 200 3.13 9.52 17.96
C LYS A 200 4.23 10.59 18.02
N ALA A 201 4.55 11.11 19.21
CA ALA A 201 5.60 12.11 19.44
C ALA A 201 6.92 11.49 19.89
#